data_a6d59a163dc366858e08ef45221ac555
#
_entry.id   a6d59a163dc366858e08ef45221ac555
#
_cell.length_a   1.000
_cell.length_b   1.000
_cell.length_c   1.000
_cell.angle_alpha   90.00
_cell.angle_beta   90.00
_cell.angle_gamma   90.00
#
_symmetry.space_group_name_H-M   'P 1'
#
loop_
_entity.id
_entity.type
_entity.pdbx_description
1 polymer ?
#
loop_
_entity_poly.entity_id
_entity_poly.type
_entity_poly.pdbx_seq_one_letter_code
_entity_poly.pdbx_strand_id
1 'polypeptide(L)'
;MRIPAGSPGAVLCAAAGAALSAVLLLTSCGLAPAPPAGDASESHSQGNTASPSAGTTPAGSPPSDGPPSEGPTSGWTTFTTANGELSFDYPAGWTVKDPGGALAGDFVDVLNAAGKPVAGLRTNIVTGAECRDKAPYQAYDSAPMIALAESGGGDGGVPRYVFESRGEDTGAVATQSTVAAYGITMVPEEAGDTACPMFHLFLWPPGGAFFGGTYNPENNVTPGDPALPYLEKARLYTSTPEYQDIRKMITSLRPAGNPVGAPAGK
;
A
#
# COMPACT_ATOMS: atom_id res chain seq x y z
N MET A 1 -58.64 27.66 26.13
CA MET A 1 -57.90 28.13 27.30
C MET A 1 -56.54 28.66 26.79
N ARG A 2 -56.13 29.83 27.29
CA ARG A 2 -55.20 30.79 26.67
C ARG A 2 -53.71 30.35 26.71
N ILE A 3 -53.00 30.62 25.64
CA ILE A 3 -51.55 30.66 25.49
C ILE A 3 -50.96 31.89 26.21
N PRO A 4 -49.75 31.86 26.75
CA PRO A 4 -48.92 33.04 26.66
C PRO A 4 -47.60 32.80 25.89
N ALA A 5 -47.31 33.77 25.05
CA ALA A 5 -46.07 34.03 24.38
C ALA A 5 -45.00 34.49 25.33
N GLY A 6 -43.75 34.08 25.10
CA GLY A 6 -42.56 34.58 25.77
C GLY A 6 -41.46 34.86 24.73
N SER A 7 -41.09 36.12 24.67
CA SER A 7 -40.17 36.77 23.73
C SER A 7 -38.69 36.46 23.90
N PRO A 8 -37.85 36.88 22.96
CA PRO A 8 -36.48 36.42 22.75
C PRO A 8 -35.44 37.23 23.51
N GLY A 9 -34.41 36.57 23.98
CA GLY A 9 -33.21 37.19 24.53
C GLY A 9 -32.03 37.07 23.57
N ALA A 10 -31.72 38.14 22.91
CA ALA A 10 -30.47 38.30 22.16
C ALA A 10 -29.32 38.55 23.14
N VAL A 11 -28.26 37.75 23.09
CA VAL A 11 -26.99 38.06 23.73
C VAL A 11 -25.92 38.12 22.64
N LEU A 12 -25.59 39.37 22.30
CA LEU A 12 -24.35 39.69 21.59
C LEU A 12 -23.17 39.51 22.54
N CYS A 13 -22.21 38.66 22.21
CA CYS A 13 -20.85 38.79 22.72
C CYS A 13 -19.91 38.94 21.56
N ALA A 14 -19.50 40.19 21.35
CA ALA A 14 -18.35 40.56 20.53
C ALA A 14 -17.09 40.33 21.39
N ALA A 15 -16.14 39.54 20.87
CA ALA A 15 -14.77 39.55 21.38
C ALA A 15 -13.82 39.56 20.18
N ALA A 16 -13.20 40.71 20.01
CA ALA A 16 -12.06 40.94 19.14
C ALA A 16 -10.81 40.31 19.78
N GLY A 17 -9.94 39.71 19.00
CA GLY A 17 -8.68 39.14 19.50
C GLY A 17 -7.70 38.83 18.36
N ALA A 18 -6.94 39.82 17.98
CA ALA A 18 -5.53 39.84 17.60
C ALA A 18 -4.95 38.73 16.70
N ALA A 19 -4.60 39.17 15.49
CA ALA A 19 -3.65 38.56 14.58
C ALA A 19 -2.23 38.52 15.19
N LEU A 20 -1.59 37.34 15.13
CA LEU A 20 -0.13 37.25 15.18
C LEU A 20 0.34 36.45 13.96
N SER A 21 0.80 37.22 12.96
CA SER A 21 1.54 36.69 11.80
C SER A 21 2.98 36.44 12.24
N ALA A 22 3.43 35.21 12.25
CA ALA A 22 4.84 34.86 12.32
C ALA A 22 5.29 34.35 10.94
N VAL A 23 5.93 35.26 10.19
CA VAL A 23 6.65 34.95 8.96
C VAL A 23 8.03 34.43 9.35
N LEU A 24 8.30 33.15 9.10
CA LEU A 24 9.65 32.59 9.14
C LEU A 24 10.14 32.38 7.69
N LEU A 25 10.92 33.35 7.25
CA LEU A 25 11.76 33.27 6.05
C LEU A 25 13.02 32.46 6.40
N LEU A 26 13.13 31.24 5.85
CA LEU A 26 14.40 30.52 5.78
C LEU A 26 14.85 30.43 4.32
N THR A 27 15.63 31.41 3.92
CA THR A 27 16.48 31.37 2.73
C THR A 27 17.72 30.52 3.06
N SER A 28 17.90 29.42 2.35
CA SER A 28 19.17 28.71 2.31
C SER A 28 19.53 28.45 0.85
N CYS A 29 20.32 29.34 0.27
CA CYS A 29 21.08 29.08 -0.94
C CYS A 29 22.31 28.27 -0.58
N GLY A 30 22.40 27.05 -1.04
CA GLY A 30 23.59 26.20 -1.03
C GLY A 30 24.00 25.89 -2.46
N LEU A 31 24.91 26.64 -3.04
CA LEU A 31 25.64 26.26 -4.26
C LEU A 31 26.63 25.13 -3.89
N ALA A 32 26.52 24.01 -4.56
CA ALA A 32 27.58 23.02 -4.58
C ALA A 32 28.39 23.15 -5.88
N PRO A 33 29.73 23.12 -5.83
CA PRO A 33 30.57 23.21 -7.01
C PRO A 33 30.68 21.89 -7.77
N ALA A 34 30.72 21.98 -9.09
CA ALA A 34 30.94 20.87 -10.02
C ALA A 34 32.37 20.30 -9.91
N PRO A 35 32.57 18.99 -10.06
CA PRO A 35 33.91 18.41 -10.23
C PRO A 35 34.39 18.54 -11.68
N PRO A 36 35.73 18.66 -11.89
CA PRO A 36 36.32 18.86 -13.19
C PRO A 36 36.40 17.55 -14.02
N ALA A 37 36.32 17.74 -15.32
CA ALA A 37 36.54 16.73 -16.33
C ALA A 37 38.01 16.26 -16.28
N GLY A 38 38.22 14.96 -16.26
CA GLY A 38 39.52 14.31 -16.39
C GLY A 38 39.54 13.42 -17.61
N ASP A 39 40.60 13.58 -18.36
CA ASP A 39 40.91 13.12 -19.71
C ASP A 39 40.95 11.60 -19.92
N ALA A 40 40.80 11.29 -21.17
CA ALA A 40 40.97 9.99 -21.81
C ALA A 40 42.39 9.39 -21.62
N SER A 41 42.48 8.08 -21.52
CA SER A 41 43.62 7.31 -22.00
C SER A 41 43.17 5.97 -22.51
N GLU A 42 43.33 5.82 -23.79
CA GLU A 42 43.33 4.54 -24.52
C GLU A 42 44.51 3.68 -24.06
N SER A 43 44.31 2.37 -24.02
CA SER A 43 45.39 1.43 -24.22
C SER A 43 44.90 0.08 -24.73
N HIS A 44 45.40 -0.26 -25.88
CA HIS A 44 45.33 -1.54 -26.60
C HIS A 44 46.01 -2.67 -25.85
N SER A 45 45.52 -3.90 -26.02
CA SER A 45 46.32 -5.05 -26.48
C SER A 45 45.50 -6.32 -26.60
N GLN A 46 45.32 -6.85 -27.81
CA GLN A 46 45.80 -8.10 -28.40
C GLN A 46 45.78 -9.31 -27.44
N GLY A 47 44.95 -10.32 -27.65
CA GLY A 47 45.04 -11.37 -28.64
C GLY A 47 45.82 -12.58 -28.10
N ASN A 48 45.13 -13.69 -27.83
CA ASN A 48 45.74 -15.01 -28.07
C ASN A 48 44.67 -16.11 -28.22
N THR A 49 44.69 -16.70 -29.37
CA THR A 49 44.08 -17.95 -29.80
C THR A 49 44.85 -19.15 -29.20
N ALA A 50 44.17 -20.13 -28.65
CA ALA A 50 44.63 -21.51 -28.66
C ALA A 50 43.48 -22.49 -28.46
N SER A 51 43.31 -23.35 -29.43
CA SER A 51 42.42 -24.49 -29.56
C SER A 51 43.14 -25.79 -29.12
N PRO A 52 42.58 -26.99 -29.25
CA PRO A 52 41.93 -27.75 -28.15
C PRO A 52 42.83 -28.95 -27.76
N SER A 53 42.58 -29.52 -26.60
CA SER A 53 43.09 -30.85 -26.27
C SER A 53 42.00 -31.74 -25.72
N ALA A 54 41.75 -32.81 -26.43
CA ALA A 54 40.92 -33.94 -26.08
C ALA A 54 41.49 -34.68 -24.88
N GLY A 55 40.66 -34.98 -23.90
CA GLY A 55 41.02 -35.81 -22.73
C GLY A 55 39.83 -36.61 -22.22
N THR A 56 39.87 -37.83 -22.56
CA THR A 56 39.27 -39.09 -22.07
C THR A 56 38.39 -39.06 -20.84
N THR A 57 37.17 -39.62 -21.01
CA THR A 57 36.18 -40.01 -20.02
C THR A 57 36.70 -41.17 -19.13
N PRO A 58 36.36 -41.17 -17.83
CA PRO A 58 36.07 -42.40 -17.10
C PRO A 58 34.57 -42.45 -16.70
N ALA A 59 33.97 -43.59 -16.99
CA ALA A 59 32.67 -43.99 -16.53
C ALA A 59 32.60 -44.02 -15.01
N GLY A 60 31.54 -43.45 -14.46
CA GLY A 60 31.30 -43.54 -13.03
C GLY A 60 29.83 -43.34 -12.68
N SER A 61 29.31 -44.20 -11.99
CA SER A 61 28.18 -44.28 -11.04
C SER A 61 26.81 -43.62 -11.41
N PRO A 62 25.72 -44.35 -11.26
CA PRO A 62 24.41 -43.84 -11.46
C PRO A 62 24.03 -42.77 -10.41
N PRO A 63 23.27 -41.74 -10.78
CA PRO A 63 22.78 -40.76 -9.83
C PRO A 63 21.78 -41.43 -8.87
N SER A 64 22.03 -41.25 -7.59
CA SER A 64 21.12 -41.60 -6.51
C SER A 64 19.88 -40.72 -6.66
N ASP A 65 18.72 -41.33 -6.93
CA ASP A 65 17.40 -40.69 -6.86
C ASP A 65 17.12 -40.36 -5.40
N GLY A 66 17.63 -39.21 -4.95
CA GLY A 66 17.07 -38.52 -3.79
C GLY A 66 15.80 -37.81 -4.22
N PRO A 67 14.78 -37.72 -3.34
CA PRO A 67 13.60 -36.94 -3.66
C PRO A 67 14.02 -35.51 -4.05
N PRO A 68 13.36 -34.91 -5.06
CA PRO A 68 13.69 -33.55 -5.46
C PRO A 68 13.52 -32.66 -4.25
N SER A 69 14.63 -32.08 -3.81
CA SER A 69 14.61 -30.98 -2.86
C SER A 69 13.82 -29.87 -3.57
N GLU A 70 12.59 -29.65 -3.15
CA GLU A 70 11.82 -28.49 -3.58
C GLU A 70 12.62 -27.24 -3.18
N GLY A 71 13.43 -26.75 -4.12
CA GLY A 71 14.03 -25.43 -4.02
C GLY A 71 12.91 -24.37 -3.89
N PRO A 72 13.20 -23.18 -3.36
CA PRO A 72 12.19 -22.16 -3.14
C PRO A 72 11.52 -21.78 -4.45
N THR A 73 10.35 -22.32 -4.68
CA THR A 73 9.56 -22.18 -5.91
C THR A 73 8.65 -20.96 -5.89
N SER A 74 8.94 -19.91 -5.16
CA SER A 74 8.21 -18.69 -5.42
C SER A 74 9.07 -17.49 -5.11
N GLY A 75 9.14 -16.56 -6.03
CA GLY A 75 9.74 -15.25 -5.80
C GLY A 75 8.96 -14.41 -4.77
N TRP A 76 8.39 -15.05 -3.74
CA TRP A 76 7.63 -14.47 -2.63
C TRP A 76 8.24 -14.84 -1.29
N THR A 77 8.16 -13.90 -0.33
CA THR A 77 8.67 -14.02 1.04
C THR A 77 7.53 -13.67 2.00
N THR A 78 7.51 -14.31 3.16
CA THR A 78 6.56 -13.97 4.23
C THR A 78 7.19 -13.00 5.21
N PHE A 79 6.49 -11.91 5.50
CA PHE A 79 6.77 -11.01 6.62
C PHE A 79 5.84 -11.36 7.79
N THR A 80 6.37 -11.26 9.00
CA THR A 80 5.58 -11.35 10.24
C THR A 80 5.87 -10.11 11.08
N THR A 81 4.84 -9.47 11.61
CA THR A 81 4.96 -8.30 12.48
C THR A 81 5.80 -8.63 13.72
N ALA A 82 6.46 -7.62 14.30
CA ALA A 82 7.36 -7.80 15.43
C ALA A 82 6.66 -8.40 16.67
N ASN A 83 5.36 -8.12 16.85
CA ASN A 83 4.55 -8.73 17.92
C ASN A 83 4.09 -10.16 17.60
N GLY A 84 4.35 -10.66 16.38
CA GLY A 84 3.99 -12.01 15.96
C GLY A 84 2.49 -12.23 15.71
N GLU A 85 1.70 -11.19 15.55
CA GLU A 85 0.24 -11.32 15.42
C GLU A 85 -0.25 -11.42 13.98
N LEU A 86 0.40 -10.72 13.05
CA LEU A 86 0.02 -10.66 11.64
C LEU A 86 1.15 -11.12 10.73
N SER A 87 0.80 -11.73 9.62
CA SER A 87 1.73 -12.10 8.55
C SER A 87 1.12 -11.79 7.19
N PHE A 88 1.97 -11.45 6.22
CA PHE A 88 1.59 -11.34 4.81
C PHE A 88 2.75 -11.77 3.91
N ASP A 89 2.43 -12.15 2.68
CA ASP A 89 3.41 -12.53 1.69
C ASP A 89 3.67 -11.35 0.73
N TYR A 90 4.90 -11.19 0.27
CA TYR A 90 5.32 -10.12 -0.63
C TYR A 90 6.38 -10.59 -1.62
N PRO A 91 6.54 -9.97 -2.79
CA PRO A 91 7.58 -10.33 -3.75
C PRO A 91 8.99 -10.22 -3.15
N ALA A 92 9.84 -11.22 -3.34
CA ALA A 92 11.19 -11.26 -2.75
C ALA A 92 12.10 -10.09 -3.20
N GLY A 93 11.79 -9.46 -4.34
CA GLY A 93 12.50 -8.26 -4.81
C GLY A 93 12.03 -6.95 -4.18
N TRP A 94 10.99 -6.97 -3.35
CA TRP A 94 10.49 -5.80 -2.65
C TRP A 94 11.16 -5.66 -1.28
N THR A 95 10.99 -4.50 -0.67
CA THR A 95 11.56 -4.22 0.66
C THR A 95 10.43 -3.97 1.66
N VAL A 96 10.46 -4.67 2.77
CA VAL A 96 9.61 -4.40 3.93
C VAL A 96 10.46 -3.72 4.99
N LYS A 97 10.00 -2.57 5.48
CA LYS A 97 10.64 -1.80 6.56
C LYS A 97 9.69 -1.74 7.73
N ASP A 98 10.20 -2.06 8.90
CA ASP A 98 9.52 -1.85 10.17
C ASP A 98 10.34 -0.82 10.97
N PRO A 99 10.11 0.48 10.73
CA PRO A 99 10.90 1.53 11.40
C PRO A 99 10.61 1.61 12.91
N GLY A 100 9.61 0.85 13.38
CA GLY A 100 9.04 1.07 14.70
C GLY A 100 8.34 2.41 14.79
N GLY A 101 7.76 2.71 15.94
CA GLY A 101 7.08 3.98 16.18
C GLY A 101 7.10 4.35 17.65
N ALA A 102 6.86 5.65 17.95
CA ALA A 102 6.67 6.13 19.31
C ALA A 102 5.32 5.70 19.89
N LEU A 103 4.39 5.29 19.05
CA LEU A 103 3.06 4.81 19.40
C LEU A 103 3.08 3.28 19.47
N ALA A 104 2.23 2.72 20.33
CA ALA A 104 2.01 1.27 20.35
C ALA A 104 1.37 0.82 19.05
N GLY A 105 1.82 -0.33 18.51
CA GLY A 105 1.34 -0.92 17.27
C GLY A 105 2.46 -1.15 16.25
N ASP A 106 2.10 -1.77 15.14
CA ASP A 106 3.01 -2.02 14.03
C ASP A 106 2.99 -0.83 13.05
N PHE A 107 4.15 -0.49 12.50
CA PHE A 107 4.34 0.61 11.54
C PHE A 107 5.21 0.12 10.38
N VAL A 108 4.65 -0.72 9.53
CA VAL A 108 5.36 -1.40 8.46
C VAL A 108 5.14 -0.67 7.14
N ASP A 109 6.22 -0.38 6.43
CA ASP A 109 6.21 0.18 5.08
C ASP A 109 6.67 -0.86 4.07
N VAL A 110 5.97 -0.96 2.94
CA VAL A 110 6.34 -1.82 1.83
C VAL A 110 6.71 -0.97 0.62
N LEU A 111 7.90 -1.23 0.10
CA LEU A 111 8.45 -0.57 -1.07
C LEU A 111 8.62 -1.60 -2.20
N ASN A 112 8.28 -1.21 -3.44
CA ASN A 112 8.50 -2.06 -4.61
C ASN A 112 10.00 -2.22 -4.94
N ALA A 113 10.34 -2.98 -5.98
CA ALA A 113 11.72 -3.22 -6.41
C ALA A 113 12.48 -1.93 -6.80
N ALA A 114 11.76 -0.87 -7.17
CA ALA A 114 12.34 0.44 -7.45
C ALA A 114 12.52 1.32 -6.18
N GLY A 115 12.20 0.78 -5.00
CA GLY A 115 12.26 1.50 -3.72
C GLY A 115 11.14 2.53 -3.52
N LYS A 116 10.07 2.45 -4.31
CA LYS A 116 8.91 3.33 -4.19
C LYS A 116 7.89 2.77 -3.20
N PRO A 117 7.29 3.60 -2.31
CA PRO A 117 6.29 3.13 -1.38
C PRO A 117 5.02 2.69 -2.12
N VAL A 118 4.54 1.49 -1.80
CA VAL A 118 3.34 0.91 -2.42
C VAL A 118 2.27 0.53 -1.40
N ALA A 119 2.62 0.26 -0.15
CA ALA A 119 1.66 -0.02 0.90
C ALA A 119 2.23 0.25 2.29
N GLY A 120 1.35 0.34 3.28
CA GLY A 120 1.71 0.36 4.69
C GLY A 120 0.77 -0.49 5.52
N LEU A 121 1.29 -1.20 6.51
CA LEU A 121 0.52 -1.85 7.55
C LEU A 121 0.65 -1.03 8.84
N ARG A 122 -0.48 -0.71 9.45
CA ARG A 122 -0.55 0.02 10.72
C ARG A 122 -1.57 -0.67 11.61
N THR A 123 -1.22 -0.92 12.85
CA THR A 123 -2.13 -1.50 13.85
C THR A 123 -2.36 -0.54 15.01
N ASN A 124 -3.26 -0.90 15.92
CA ASN A 124 -3.66 -0.10 17.07
C ASN A 124 -4.18 1.30 16.69
N ILE A 125 -4.92 1.37 15.59
CA ILE A 125 -5.54 2.62 15.12
C ILE A 125 -6.85 2.83 15.84
N VAL A 126 -7.01 4.04 16.40
CA VAL A 126 -8.28 4.52 16.95
C VAL A 126 -8.70 5.72 16.13
N THR A 127 -9.87 5.62 15.51
CA THR A 127 -10.42 6.71 14.69
C THR A 127 -11.93 6.72 14.79
N GLY A 128 -12.50 7.92 14.66
CA GLY A 128 -13.92 8.12 14.45
C GLY A 128 -14.10 8.91 13.17
N ALA A 129 -14.85 8.36 12.23
CA ALA A 129 -15.23 9.04 11.01
C ALA A 129 -16.73 8.98 10.81
N GLU A 130 -17.34 10.12 10.52
CA GLU A 130 -18.75 10.23 10.17
C GLU A 130 -18.86 10.53 8.67
N CYS A 131 -19.76 9.83 8.00
CA CYS A 131 -20.13 10.17 6.65
C CYS A 131 -21.08 11.37 6.66
N ARG A 132 -20.56 12.54 6.34
CA ARG A 132 -21.36 13.77 6.20
C ARG A 132 -21.72 14.03 4.75
N ASP A 133 -20.74 13.88 3.85
CA ASP A 133 -20.86 14.17 2.44
C ASP A 133 -20.43 12.95 1.62
N LYS A 134 -21.18 12.61 0.60
CA LYS A 134 -20.83 11.58 -0.37
C LYS A 134 -20.16 12.22 -1.58
N ALA A 135 -19.16 11.54 -2.11
CA ALA A 135 -18.44 11.92 -3.34
C ALA A 135 -18.69 10.90 -4.46
N PRO A 136 -18.48 11.26 -5.72
CA PRO A 136 -18.46 10.31 -6.82
C PRO A 136 -17.54 9.12 -6.48
N TYR A 137 -18.01 7.91 -6.81
CA TYR A 137 -17.41 6.66 -6.40
C TYR A 137 -17.30 5.67 -7.55
N GLN A 138 -16.19 4.96 -7.59
CA GLN A 138 -15.98 3.81 -8.45
C GLN A 138 -15.15 2.75 -7.75
N ALA A 139 -15.62 1.50 -7.74
CA ALA A 139 -14.81 0.34 -7.39
C ALA A 139 -14.14 -0.23 -8.64
N TYR A 140 -12.86 -0.55 -8.54
CA TYR A 140 -12.06 -1.18 -9.62
C TYR A 140 -11.85 -2.67 -9.36
N ASP A 141 -11.72 -3.07 -8.09
CA ASP A 141 -11.50 -4.45 -7.68
C ASP A 141 -11.98 -4.67 -6.25
N SER A 142 -12.40 -5.89 -5.91
CA SER A 142 -12.78 -6.28 -4.56
C SER A 142 -12.61 -7.78 -4.35
N ALA A 143 -12.21 -8.19 -3.14
CA ALA A 143 -12.10 -9.60 -2.75
C ALA A 143 -12.37 -9.78 -1.24
N PRO A 144 -13.08 -10.82 -0.81
CA PRO A 144 -13.29 -11.09 0.60
C PRO A 144 -12.00 -11.55 1.30
N MET A 145 -11.81 -11.15 2.55
CA MET A 145 -10.65 -11.45 3.40
C MET A 145 -11.03 -12.46 4.50
N ILE A 146 -11.35 -13.69 4.10
CA ILE A 146 -11.87 -14.73 4.99
C ILE A 146 -10.92 -15.01 6.17
N ALA A 147 -9.60 -15.06 5.92
CA ALA A 147 -8.60 -15.32 6.96
C ALA A 147 -8.61 -14.30 8.11
N LEU A 148 -9.04 -13.06 7.84
CA LEU A 148 -9.18 -12.04 8.87
C LEU A 148 -10.53 -12.10 9.59
N ALA A 149 -11.59 -12.57 8.93
CA ALA A 149 -12.93 -12.67 9.52
C ALA A 149 -12.96 -13.62 10.73
N GLU A 150 -12.22 -14.73 10.64
CA GLU A 150 -12.16 -15.74 11.70
C GLU A 150 -11.42 -15.26 12.96
N SER A 151 -10.60 -14.23 12.85
CA SER A 151 -9.73 -13.76 13.93
C SER A 151 -10.22 -12.47 14.58
N GLY A 152 -11.07 -11.70 13.92
CA GLY A 152 -11.54 -10.39 14.38
C GLY A 152 -12.63 -10.42 15.46
N GLY A 153 -13.15 -11.58 15.81
CA GLY A 153 -13.96 -11.86 17.03
C GLY A 153 -15.21 -11.00 17.23
N GLY A 154 -15.84 -10.46 16.18
CA GLY A 154 -16.99 -9.60 16.34
C GLY A 154 -18.02 -9.68 15.22
N ASP A 155 -19.23 -9.19 15.46
CA ASP A 155 -20.36 -9.12 14.52
C ASP A 155 -20.10 -8.15 13.34
N GLY A 156 -18.84 -7.73 13.11
CA GLY A 156 -18.44 -6.71 12.16
C GLY A 156 -18.44 -7.13 10.67
N GLY A 157 -18.80 -8.38 10.37
CA GLY A 157 -18.79 -8.88 9.00
C GLY A 157 -17.40 -9.30 8.51
N VAL A 158 -17.34 -9.75 7.24
CA VAL A 158 -16.09 -10.17 6.60
C VAL A 158 -15.37 -8.94 6.03
N PRO A 159 -14.12 -8.68 6.46
CA PRO A 159 -13.31 -7.66 5.81
C PRO A 159 -13.14 -7.97 4.32
N ARG A 160 -12.97 -6.94 3.50
CA ARG A 160 -12.70 -7.12 2.08
C ARG A 160 -11.52 -6.26 1.64
N TYR A 161 -10.72 -6.78 0.75
CA TYR A 161 -9.84 -5.96 -0.07
C TYR A 161 -10.68 -5.14 -1.03
N VAL A 162 -10.28 -3.91 -1.28
CA VAL A 162 -10.89 -3.04 -2.29
C VAL A 162 -9.82 -2.16 -2.95
N PHE A 163 -9.98 -1.92 -4.25
CA PHE A 163 -9.35 -0.80 -4.95
C PHE A 163 -10.47 0.07 -5.50
N GLU A 164 -10.50 1.32 -5.07
CA GLU A 164 -11.63 2.22 -5.32
C GLU A 164 -11.17 3.67 -5.45
N SER A 165 -12.03 4.52 -6.00
CA SER A 165 -11.81 5.97 -6.07
C SER A 165 -12.93 6.77 -5.44
N ARG A 166 -12.59 8.02 -5.09
CA ARG A 166 -13.51 9.09 -4.71
C ARG A 166 -13.18 10.33 -5.51
N GLY A 167 -14.23 11.10 -5.82
CA GLY A 167 -14.11 12.36 -6.53
C GLY A 167 -14.30 12.24 -8.04
N GLU A 168 -14.29 13.39 -8.71
CA GLU A 168 -14.44 13.49 -10.16
C GLU A 168 -13.09 13.48 -10.87
N ASP A 169 -13.08 12.92 -12.07
CA ASP A 169 -11.87 12.80 -12.88
C ASP A 169 -11.64 14.09 -13.69
N THR A 170 -11.14 15.10 -13.03
CA THR A 170 -10.97 16.45 -13.58
C THR A 170 -9.54 16.80 -13.97
N GLY A 171 -8.56 15.90 -13.77
CA GLY A 171 -7.16 16.19 -14.04
C GLY A 171 -6.23 14.98 -14.07
N ALA A 172 -4.98 15.22 -14.43
CA ALA A 172 -3.97 14.18 -14.62
C ALA A 172 -3.31 13.68 -13.33
N VAL A 173 -3.54 14.34 -12.20
CA VAL A 173 -2.96 14.04 -10.88
C VAL A 173 -4.06 13.96 -9.82
N ALA A 174 -3.76 13.24 -8.73
CA ALA A 174 -4.62 13.22 -7.56
C ALA A 174 -4.79 14.64 -6.97
N THR A 175 -5.95 14.89 -6.38
CA THR A 175 -6.24 16.11 -5.62
C THR A 175 -6.73 15.73 -4.22
N GLN A 176 -7.00 16.71 -3.36
CA GLN A 176 -7.60 16.44 -2.06
C GLN A 176 -9.00 15.82 -2.17
N SER A 177 -9.72 16.11 -3.26
CA SER A 177 -11.08 15.63 -3.51
C SER A 177 -11.15 14.45 -4.49
N THR A 178 -10.05 14.13 -5.20
CA THR A 178 -9.99 13.03 -6.16
C THR A 178 -8.82 12.12 -5.84
N VAL A 179 -9.10 10.91 -5.40
CA VAL A 179 -8.10 9.94 -4.96
C VAL A 179 -8.54 8.53 -5.34
N ALA A 180 -7.58 7.69 -5.71
CA ALA A 180 -7.75 6.25 -5.85
C ALA A 180 -6.83 5.55 -4.84
N ALA A 181 -7.35 4.58 -4.12
CA ALA A 181 -6.61 3.86 -3.09
C ALA A 181 -7.09 2.41 -2.99
N TYR A 182 -6.18 1.56 -2.56
CA TYR A 182 -6.45 0.14 -2.29
C TYR A 182 -6.13 -0.20 -0.84
N GLY A 183 -6.89 -1.13 -0.28
CA GLY A 183 -6.69 -1.54 1.11
C GLY A 183 -7.79 -2.47 1.60
N ILE A 184 -7.78 -2.73 2.90
CA ILE A 184 -8.76 -3.58 3.57
C ILE A 184 -9.80 -2.71 4.25
N THR A 185 -11.07 -3.02 4.06
CA THR A 185 -12.19 -2.29 4.65
C THR A 185 -13.24 -3.24 5.23
N MET A 186 -13.94 -2.77 6.27
CA MET A 186 -15.16 -3.39 6.81
C MET A 186 -16.42 -2.79 6.19
N VAL A 187 -16.30 -1.68 5.47
CA VAL A 187 -17.46 -1.01 4.86
C VAL A 187 -17.98 -1.85 3.71
N PRO A 188 -19.28 -2.19 3.69
CA PRO A 188 -19.90 -2.83 2.54
C PRO A 188 -19.72 -2.03 1.25
N GLU A 189 -19.75 -2.71 0.12
CA GLU A 189 -19.74 -2.03 -1.17
C GLU A 189 -20.97 -1.15 -1.31
N GLU A 190 -20.76 0.11 -1.67
CA GLU A 190 -21.87 1.06 -1.90
C GLU A 190 -22.60 0.73 -3.19
N ALA A 191 -23.91 0.80 -3.13
CA ALA A 191 -24.75 0.72 -4.32
C ALA A 191 -24.92 2.14 -4.92
N GLY A 192 -24.55 2.31 -6.19
CA GLY A 192 -24.67 3.57 -6.93
C GLY A 192 -23.38 4.33 -7.12
N ASP A 193 -23.49 5.57 -7.57
CA ASP A 193 -22.38 6.37 -8.11
C ASP A 193 -21.68 7.25 -7.06
N THR A 194 -22.15 7.22 -5.81
CA THR A 194 -21.58 8.03 -4.73
C THR A 194 -21.41 7.23 -3.47
N ALA A 195 -20.32 7.50 -2.75
CA ALA A 195 -19.99 6.86 -1.48
C ALA A 195 -19.43 7.86 -0.46
N CYS A 196 -19.45 7.45 0.80
CA CYS A 196 -18.76 8.14 1.89
C CYS A 196 -17.25 8.24 1.60
N PRO A 197 -16.51 9.13 2.29
CA PRO A 197 -15.04 9.13 2.24
C PRO A 197 -14.47 7.72 2.47
N MET A 198 -13.32 7.43 1.85
CA MET A 198 -12.67 6.13 1.99
C MET A 198 -12.38 5.81 3.45
N PHE A 199 -12.66 4.58 3.83
CA PHE A 199 -12.42 4.08 5.16
C PHE A 199 -11.79 2.68 5.08
N HIS A 200 -10.49 2.64 4.78
CA HIS A 200 -9.72 1.40 4.65
C HIS A 200 -9.20 0.97 6.01
N LEU A 201 -10.12 0.53 6.87
CA LEU A 201 -9.81 0.00 8.18
C LEU A 201 -10.55 -1.32 8.41
N PHE A 202 -9.91 -2.20 9.16
CA PHE A 202 -10.51 -3.45 9.66
C PHE A 202 -10.27 -3.58 11.16
N LEU A 203 -11.09 -4.37 11.82
CA LEU A 203 -10.96 -4.61 13.26
C LEU A 203 -9.77 -5.55 13.51
N TRP A 204 -8.87 -5.12 14.39
CA TRP A 204 -7.75 -5.90 14.88
C TRP A 204 -7.47 -5.49 16.33
N PRO A 205 -7.84 -6.34 17.33
CA PRO A 205 -7.72 -5.97 18.74
C PRO A 205 -6.30 -5.55 19.15
N PRO A 206 -6.16 -4.56 20.06
CA PRO A 206 -7.23 -3.88 20.81
C PRO A 206 -7.88 -2.70 20.08
N GLY A 207 -7.52 -2.41 18.84
CA GLY A 207 -8.03 -1.28 18.06
C GLY A 207 -8.47 -1.67 16.66
N GLY A 208 -8.16 -0.80 15.72
CA GLY A 208 -8.28 -1.05 14.29
C GLY A 208 -6.91 -1.24 13.65
N ALA A 209 -6.90 -1.70 12.41
CA ALA A 209 -5.73 -1.79 11.58
C ALA A 209 -6.02 -1.29 10.17
N PHE A 210 -4.95 -0.84 9.50
CA PHE A 210 -4.91 -0.44 8.11
C PHE A 210 -3.86 -1.27 7.38
N PHE A 211 -4.18 -1.80 6.22
CA PHE A 211 -3.19 -2.33 5.29
C PHE A 211 -3.60 -1.95 3.87
N GLY A 212 -2.83 -1.06 3.26
CA GLY A 212 -3.16 -0.50 1.96
C GLY A 212 -2.22 0.60 1.52
N GLY A 213 -2.60 1.30 0.45
CA GLY A 213 -1.86 2.40 -0.13
C GLY A 213 -2.72 3.23 -1.07
N THR A 214 -2.16 4.36 -1.50
CA THR A 214 -2.78 5.25 -2.48
C THR A 214 -2.10 5.06 -3.82
N TYR A 215 -2.88 4.92 -4.88
CA TYR A 215 -2.36 4.95 -6.24
C TYR A 215 -1.73 6.32 -6.53
N ASN A 216 -0.48 6.30 -6.96
CA ASN A 216 0.26 7.48 -7.37
C ASN A 216 0.98 7.21 -8.69
N PRO A 217 0.59 7.85 -9.82
CA PRO A 217 1.21 7.62 -11.11
C PRO A 217 2.69 8.00 -11.20
N GLU A 218 3.23 8.74 -10.22
CA GLU A 218 4.67 9.01 -10.12
C GLU A 218 5.47 7.83 -9.54
N ASN A 219 4.80 6.98 -8.77
CA ASN A 219 5.38 5.82 -8.14
C ASN A 219 5.01 4.52 -8.87
N ASN A 220 3.82 4.48 -9.46
CA ASN A 220 3.21 3.30 -10.04
C ASN A 220 3.23 3.41 -11.57
N VAL A 221 4.00 2.56 -12.21
CA VAL A 221 4.08 2.54 -13.69
C VAL A 221 2.76 2.05 -14.26
N THR A 222 2.06 2.94 -14.95
CA THR A 222 0.76 2.68 -15.56
C THR A 222 0.87 2.71 -17.08
N PRO A 223 0.29 1.74 -17.81
CA PRO A 223 0.26 1.76 -19.25
C PRO A 223 -0.65 2.87 -19.78
N GLY A 224 -0.42 3.29 -21.04
CA GLY A 224 -1.23 4.27 -21.74
C GLY A 224 -0.58 5.65 -21.86
N ASP A 225 -1.36 6.63 -22.30
CA ASP A 225 -0.89 8.00 -22.49
C ASP A 225 -0.66 8.66 -21.12
N PRO A 226 0.53 9.25 -20.88
CA PRO A 226 0.81 10.02 -19.66
C PRO A 226 -0.16 11.18 -19.41
N ALA A 227 -0.83 11.70 -20.44
CA ALA A 227 -1.80 12.79 -20.33
C ALA A 227 -3.21 12.32 -19.93
N LEU A 228 -3.45 11.02 -19.80
CA LEU A 228 -4.76 10.50 -19.37
C LEU A 228 -5.16 11.09 -18.01
N PRO A 229 -6.45 11.25 -17.77
CA PRO A 229 -7.00 11.60 -16.47
C PRO A 229 -6.55 10.64 -15.37
N TYR A 230 -6.45 11.15 -14.14
CA TYR A 230 -5.92 10.39 -13.00
C TYR A 230 -6.70 9.10 -12.71
N LEU A 231 -8.05 9.17 -12.71
CA LEU A 231 -8.87 7.99 -12.43
C LEU A 231 -8.86 6.97 -13.59
N GLU A 232 -8.69 7.44 -14.83
CA GLU A 232 -8.49 6.56 -15.98
C GLU A 232 -7.16 5.80 -15.85
N LYS A 233 -6.08 6.48 -15.44
CA LYS A 233 -4.80 5.82 -15.12
C LYS A 233 -4.96 4.80 -14.00
N ALA A 234 -5.68 5.14 -12.92
CA ALA A 234 -5.95 4.23 -11.81
C ALA A 234 -6.68 2.97 -12.31
N ARG A 235 -7.65 3.12 -13.21
CA ARG A 235 -8.35 1.99 -13.83
C ARG A 235 -7.40 1.12 -14.68
N LEU A 236 -6.53 1.72 -15.48
CA LEU A 236 -5.55 0.98 -16.30
C LEU A 236 -4.49 0.29 -15.44
N TYR A 237 -4.15 0.86 -14.29
CA TYR A 237 -3.18 0.27 -13.36
C TYR A 237 -3.57 -1.12 -12.88
N THR A 238 -4.88 -1.44 -12.79
CA THR A 238 -5.36 -2.78 -12.41
C THR A 238 -4.82 -3.91 -13.29
N SER A 239 -4.44 -3.61 -14.53
CA SER A 239 -3.89 -4.59 -15.47
C SER A 239 -2.38 -4.84 -15.33
N THR A 240 -1.69 -4.10 -14.45
CA THR A 240 -0.24 -4.19 -14.30
C THR A 240 0.18 -5.33 -13.39
N PRO A 241 1.35 -5.96 -13.64
CA PRO A 241 1.92 -6.95 -12.73
C PRO A 241 2.13 -6.38 -11.31
N GLU A 242 2.57 -5.13 -11.18
CA GLU A 242 2.77 -4.47 -9.88
C GLU A 242 1.47 -4.42 -9.08
N TYR A 243 0.36 -4.02 -9.71
CA TYR A 243 -0.94 -4.03 -9.05
C TYR A 243 -1.36 -5.43 -8.61
N GLN A 244 -1.16 -6.44 -9.47
CA GLN A 244 -1.48 -7.84 -9.13
C GLN A 244 -0.65 -8.33 -7.94
N ASP A 245 0.61 -7.92 -7.86
CA ASP A 245 1.47 -8.21 -6.72
C ASP A 245 0.98 -7.50 -5.45
N ILE A 246 0.62 -6.23 -5.51
CA ILE A 246 0.03 -5.48 -4.39
C ILE A 246 -1.26 -6.15 -3.92
N ARG A 247 -2.15 -6.49 -4.84
CA ARG A 247 -3.40 -7.18 -4.54
C ARG A 247 -3.15 -8.50 -3.81
N LYS A 248 -2.27 -9.33 -4.37
CA LYS A 248 -1.89 -10.62 -3.78
C LYS A 248 -1.25 -10.44 -2.41
N MET A 249 -0.37 -9.46 -2.24
CA MET A 249 0.26 -9.14 -0.97
C MET A 249 -0.80 -8.76 0.09
N ILE A 250 -1.67 -7.79 -0.20
CA ILE A 250 -2.67 -7.33 0.77
C ILE A 250 -3.67 -8.44 1.09
N THR A 251 -4.11 -9.21 0.08
CA THR A 251 -5.06 -10.31 0.29
C THR A 251 -4.45 -11.54 0.98
N SER A 252 -3.12 -11.60 1.10
CA SER A 252 -2.42 -12.63 1.87
C SER A 252 -2.35 -12.34 3.37
N LEU A 253 -2.79 -11.16 3.82
CA LEU A 253 -2.78 -10.80 5.24
C LEU A 253 -3.62 -11.77 6.06
N ARG A 254 -3.01 -12.28 7.12
CA ARG A 254 -3.59 -13.31 7.99
C ARG A 254 -3.01 -13.23 9.40
N PRO A 255 -3.68 -13.82 10.41
CA PRO A 255 -3.04 -14.06 11.70
C PRO A 255 -1.76 -14.88 11.52
N ALA A 256 -0.69 -14.49 12.23
CA ALA A 256 0.54 -15.25 12.22
C ALA A 256 0.31 -16.65 12.83
N GLY A 257 0.89 -17.67 12.22
CA GLY A 257 0.66 -19.07 12.60
C GLY A 257 -0.42 -19.79 11.81
N ASN A 258 -1.24 -19.10 11.01
CA ASN A 258 -2.15 -19.72 10.06
C ASN A 258 -1.52 -19.80 8.66
N PRO A 259 -1.00 -20.94 8.22
CA PRO A 259 -0.47 -21.08 6.86
C PRO A 259 -1.57 -20.85 5.83
N VAL A 260 -1.23 -20.18 4.72
CA VAL A 260 -2.14 -20.02 3.57
C VAL A 260 -2.59 -21.41 3.09
N GLY A 261 -3.89 -21.65 3.05
CA GLY A 261 -4.44 -22.92 2.58
C GLY A 261 -4.69 -23.99 3.67
N ALA A 262 -4.53 -23.66 4.95
CA ALA A 262 -5.06 -24.55 6.00
C ALA A 262 -6.59 -24.58 5.88
N PRO A 263 -7.23 -25.77 5.76
CA PRO A 263 -8.68 -25.84 5.76
C PRO A 263 -9.20 -25.33 7.09
N ALA A 264 -10.26 -24.50 7.05
CA ALA A 264 -10.94 -24.02 8.24
C ALA A 264 -11.26 -25.22 9.13
N GLY A 265 -10.75 -25.20 10.37
CA GLY A 265 -10.99 -26.24 11.35
C GLY A 265 -12.49 -26.39 11.56
N LYS A 266 -12.99 -27.62 11.53
CA LYS A 266 -14.41 -27.97 11.77
C LYS A 266 -14.76 -27.74 13.22
#